data_42b2962f8dd8bc4dfee6f1b233c4de37
#
_entry.id   42b2962f8dd8bc4dfee6f1b233c4de37
#
_cell.length_a   1.000
_cell.length_b   1.000
_cell.length_c   1.000
_cell.angle_alpha   90.00
_cell.angle_beta   90.00
_cell.angle_gamma   90.00
#
_symmetry.space_group_name_H-M   'P 1'
#
loop_
_entity.id
_entity.type
_entity.pdbx_description
1 polymer ?
#
loop_
_entity_poly.entity_id
_entity_poly.type
_entity_poly.pdbx_seq_one_letter_code
_entity_poly.pdbx_strand_id
1 'polypeptide(L)'
;MSVFDHPAFDDHEKVLFAHDAKTGLKAIIAVHSTANGPAIGGCRMWSYKDSSEALTDVLRLSQGMSYKNIMADLPLGGGKSVIMKPQGDFDRAELFEAFGRAIDALSGNYYSAEDVGVSPEDILNARRATQYVVGLPGGTGDPSPVTAKGVFLGVKVAAERALGSSDLSGVKIAVQGATGHVGAYLVQHLHEAGAELFLADINESALKDLAAKTNATIVPIDKIYGVEADIFAPCALGSVINPDTIDTLKVKAVAGAANNQLATRDMGAELQKRGIYYAPDYVINAGGIINIMGDLDPKYDAKWVEGKLQGLRQTLGEVMDRAEDEGTPANIVADKIARERIEDARVRKAEAA
;
A
#
# COMPACT_ATOMS: atom_id res chain seq x y z
N MET A 1 29.33 -6.47 1.82
CA MET A 1 28.63 -5.55 2.75
C MET A 1 27.76 -6.41 3.65
N SER A 2 27.82 -6.25 4.96
CA SER A 2 26.93 -6.95 5.89
C SER A 2 25.51 -6.42 5.75
N VAL A 3 24.49 -7.23 6.08
CA VAL A 3 23.09 -6.76 6.12
C VAL A 3 22.93 -5.59 7.10
N PHE A 4 23.64 -5.61 8.21
CA PHE A 4 23.60 -4.55 9.23
C PHE A 4 24.18 -3.21 8.75
N ASP A 5 25.07 -3.23 7.76
CA ASP A 5 25.67 -2.02 7.18
C ASP A 5 24.91 -1.54 5.93
N HIS A 6 23.79 -2.20 5.59
CA HIS A 6 23.01 -1.86 4.39
C HIS A 6 22.21 -0.57 4.61
N PRO A 7 22.23 0.42 3.68
CA PRO A 7 21.53 1.70 3.88
C PRO A 7 20.01 1.60 4.09
N ALA A 8 19.39 0.51 3.65
CA ALA A 8 17.97 0.25 3.85
C ALA A 8 17.66 -0.60 5.11
N PHE A 9 18.70 -0.99 5.89
CA PHE A 9 18.49 -1.67 7.15
C PHE A 9 17.99 -0.67 8.21
N ASP A 10 16.86 -0.96 8.83
CA ASP A 10 16.19 -0.12 9.83
C ASP A 10 15.77 -1.00 11.02
N ASP A 11 16.75 -1.48 11.79
CA ASP A 11 16.52 -2.33 12.95
C ASP A 11 15.61 -3.54 12.71
N HIS A 12 15.69 -4.14 11.52
CA HIS A 12 14.94 -5.35 11.18
C HIS A 12 15.20 -6.46 12.16
N GLU A 13 14.15 -7.05 12.73
CA GLU A 13 14.26 -8.12 13.71
C GLU A 13 14.84 -9.41 13.11
N LYS A 14 14.54 -9.71 11.84
CA LYS A 14 15.07 -10.90 11.14
C LYS A 14 15.20 -10.63 9.64
N VAL A 15 16.29 -11.15 9.06
CA VAL A 15 16.48 -11.25 7.62
C VAL A 15 16.94 -12.68 7.31
N LEU A 16 16.10 -13.46 6.65
CA LEU A 16 16.34 -14.85 6.29
C LEU A 16 16.64 -14.94 4.79
N PHE A 17 17.78 -15.55 4.46
CA PHE A 17 18.12 -15.95 3.09
C PHE A 17 17.80 -17.44 2.91
N ALA A 18 16.89 -17.77 2.02
CA ALA A 18 16.49 -19.13 1.72
C ALA A 18 16.97 -19.55 0.32
N HIS A 19 17.55 -20.74 0.25
CA HIS A 19 18.02 -21.34 -1.00
C HIS A 19 17.61 -22.82 -1.05
N ASP A 20 17.07 -23.24 -2.18
CA ASP A 20 16.81 -24.65 -2.47
C ASP A 20 17.36 -24.97 -3.88
N ALA A 21 18.44 -25.78 -3.90
CA ALA A 21 19.14 -26.10 -5.16
C ALA A 21 18.29 -26.94 -6.12
N LYS A 22 17.35 -27.76 -5.59
CA LYS A 22 16.49 -28.62 -6.41
C LYS A 22 15.50 -27.79 -7.23
N THR A 23 14.87 -26.80 -6.59
CA THR A 23 13.83 -25.98 -7.20
C THR A 23 14.36 -24.69 -7.81
N GLY A 24 15.62 -24.33 -7.52
CA GLY A 24 16.23 -23.06 -7.92
C GLY A 24 15.77 -21.89 -7.09
N LEU A 25 15.09 -22.11 -5.95
CA LEU A 25 14.65 -21.04 -5.06
C LEU A 25 15.83 -20.22 -4.56
N LYS A 26 15.72 -18.90 -4.70
CA LYS A 26 16.53 -17.89 -4.03
C LYS A 26 15.56 -16.83 -3.50
N ALA A 27 15.32 -16.84 -2.19
CA ALA A 27 14.39 -15.93 -1.56
C ALA A 27 15.05 -15.19 -0.40
N ILE A 28 14.58 -13.98 -0.13
CA ILE A 28 14.90 -13.21 1.08
C ILE A 28 13.60 -12.87 1.77
N ILE A 29 13.48 -13.18 3.06
CA ILE A 29 12.35 -12.82 3.91
C ILE A 29 12.87 -11.84 4.95
N ALA A 30 12.31 -10.62 4.99
CA ALA A 30 12.63 -9.62 5.99
C ALA A 30 11.43 -9.40 6.91
N VAL A 31 11.65 -9.55 8.21
CA VAL A 31 10.74 -9.16 9.28
C VAL A 31 11.27 -7.87 9.85
N HIS A 32 10.60 -6.75 9.57
CA HIS A 32 11.02 -5.46 10.08
C HIS A 32 10.64 -5.32 11.57
N SER A 33 9.39 -5.59 11.91
CA SER A 33 8.95 -5.54 13.31
C SER A 33 7.81 -6.51 13.60
N THR A 34 7.85 -7.11 14.77
CA THR A 34 6.75 -7.88 15.39
C THR A 34 6.23 -7.22 16.66
N ALA A 35 6.53 -5.95 16.88
CA ALA A 35 6.15 -5.23 18.10
C ALA A 35 4.64 -5.27 18.37
N ASN A 36 3.82 -5.07 17.33
CA ASN A 36 2.35 -5.03 17.44
C ASN A 36 1.66 -6.36 17.09
N GLY A 37 2.41 -7.42 16.83
CA GLY A 37 1.90 -8.74 16.45
C GLY A 37 2.76 -9.40 15.35
N PRO A 38 2.33 -10.55 14.81
CA PRO A 38 3.06 -11.24 13.76
C PRO A 38 3.24 -10.34 12.53
N ALA A 39 4.42 -10.41 11.90
CA ALA A 39 4.68 -9.66 10.68
C ALA A 39 3.86 -10.22 9.52
N ILE A 40 3.34 -9.34 8.67
CA ILE A 40 2.64 -9.71 7.45
C ILE A 40 3.12 -8.89 6.26
N GLY A 41 3.13 -9.51 5.08
CA GLY A 41 3.39 -8.84 3.80
C GLY A 41 3.51 -9.82 2.66
N GLY A 42 3.22 -9.35 1.44
CA GLY A 42 3.21 -10.20 0.25
C GLY A 42 4.61 -10.66 -0.20
N CYS A 43 4.64 -11.72 -0.99
CA CYS A 43 5.82 -12.20 -1.69
C CYS A 43 5.90 -11.58 -3.08
N ARG A 44 7.01 -10.92 -3.41
CA ARG A 44 7.29 -10.40 -4.75
C ARG A 44 8.24 -11.34 -5.48
N MET A 45 7.90 -11.77 -6.69
CA MET A 45 8.84 -12.46 -7.56
C MET A 45 9.22 -11.56 -8.72
N TRP A 46 10.52 -11.25 -8.81
CA TRP A 46 11.02 -10.30 -9.79
C TRP A 46 12.39 -10.70 -10.36
N SER A 47 12.70 -10.21 -11.55
CA SER A 47 14.02 -10.37 -12.18
C SER A 47 14.96 -9.27 -11.68
N TYR A 48 15.48 -9.45 -10.47
CA TYR A 48 16.48 -8.55 -9.90
C TYR A 48 17.81 -8.68 -10.62
N LYS A 49 18.53 -7.57 -10.74
CA LYS A 49 19.87 -7.53 -11.33
C LYS A 49 20.86 -8.39 -10.53
N ASP A 50 20.76 -8.30 -9.21
CA ASP A 50 21.60 -9.03 -8.26
C ASP A 50 20.92 -9.14 -6.88
N SER A 51 21.56 -9.85 -5.97
CA SER A 51 21.03 -10.04 -4.60
C SER A 51 21.03 -8.76 -3.76
N SER A 52 21.83 -7.75 -4.11
CA SER A 52 21.85 -6.47 -3.40
C SER A 52 20.61 -5.65 -3.71
N GLU A 53 20.16 -5.66 -4.97
CA GLU A 53 18.89 -5.03 -5.37
C GLU A 53 17.70 -5.73 -4.69
N ALA A 54 17.68 -7.07 -4.68
CA ALA A 54 16.65 -7.85 -4.00
C ALA A 54 16.62 -7.56 -2.48
N LEU A 55 17.79 -7.45 -1.85
CA LEU A 55 17.92 -7.10 -0.43
C LEU A 55 17.40 -5.68 -0.17
N THR A 56 17.77 -4.72 -1.00
CA THR A 56 17.28 -3.33 -0.87
C THR A 56 15.75 -3.29 -0.93
N ASP A 57 15.16 -4.00 -1.90
CA ASP A 57 13.70 -4.02 -2.10
C ASP A 57 12.99 -4.64 -0.89
N VAL A 58 13.42 -5.81 -0.43
CA VAL A 58 12.76 -6.51 0.69
C VAL A 58 12.87 -5.73 2.00
N LEU A 59 13.99 -5.08 2.27
CA LEU A 59 14.17 -4.26 3.48
C LEU A 59 13.22 -3.06 3.46
N ARG A 60 13.17 -2.31 2.36
CA ARG A 60 12.26 -1.16 2.22
C ARG A 60 10.79 -1.57 2.29
N LEU A 61 10.43 -2.65 1.60
CA LEU A 61 9.04 -3.12 1.58
C LEU A 61 8.57 -3.64 2.93
N SER A 62 9.42 -4.35 3.69
CA SER A 62 9.07 -4.84 5.03
C SER A 62 8.91 -3.70 6.04
N GLN A 63 9.74 -2.65 5.97
CA GLN A 63 9.56 -1.42 6.74
C GLN A 63 8.22 -0.75 6.39
N GLY A 64 7.93 -0.59 5.09
CA GLY A 64 6.67 -0.02 4.62
C GLY A 64 5.44 -0.78 5.11
N MET A 65 5.52 -2.12 5.21
CA MET A 65 4.44 -2.94 5.78
C MET A 65 4.26 -2.68 7.28
N SER A 66 5.34 -2.54 8.06
CA SER A 66 5.22 -2.16 9.48
C SER A 66 4.52 -0.81 9.65
N TYR A 67 4.91 0.18 8.85
CA TYR A 67 4.30 1.51 8.89
C TYR A 67 2.82 1.46 8.48
N LYS A 68 2.50 0.77 7.39
CA LYS A 68 1.11 0.61 6.94
C LYS A 68 0.24 -0.04 8.03
N ASN A 69 0.71 -1.14 8.63
CA ASN A 69 -0.05 -1.89 9.61
C ASN A 69 -0.28 -1.11 10.92
N ILE A 70 0.76 -0.42 11.42
CA ILE A 70 0.64 0.35 12.66
C ILE A 70 -0.21 1.62 12.47
N MET A 71 -0.14 2.25 11.29
CA MET A 71 -0.96 3.42 10.96
C MET A 71 -2.44 3.06 10.73
N ALA A 72 -2.72 1.82 10.33
CA ALA A 72 -4.07 1.27 10.27
C ALA A 72 -4.56 0.70 11.62
N ASP A 73 -3.76 0.83 12.68
CA ASP A 73 -4.05 0.30 14.03
C ASP A 73 -4.40 -1.20 13.98
N LEU A 74 -3.61 -1.99 13.23
CA LEU A 74 -3.78 -3.44 13.12
C LEU A 74 -2.90 -4.15 14.15
N PRO A 75 -3.35 -5.25 14.75
CA PRO A 75 -2.54 -6.08 15.65
C PRO A 75 -1.53 -6.92 14.86
N LEU A 76 -0.74 -6.27 14.01
CA LEU A 76 0.22 -6.85 13.09
C LEU A 76 1.53 -6.08 13.10
N GLY A 77 2.61 -6.80 12.93
CA GLY A 77 3.89 -6.27 12.52
C GLY A 77 4.02 -6.17 11.00
N GLY A 78 5.22 -5.88 10.51
CA GLY A 78 5.49 -5.78 9.09
C GLY A 78 6.64 -6.65 8.64
N GLY A 79 6.41 -7.37 7.57
CA GLY A 79 7.41 -8.17 6.88
C GLY A 79 7.20 -8.14 5.37
N LYS A 80 8.15 -8.68 4.65
CA LYS A 80 8.09 -8.84 3.20
C LYS A 80 8.96 -9.99 2.78
N SER A 81 8.64 -10.59 1.65
CA SER A 81 9.53 -11.53 0.99
C SER A 81 9.72 -11.20 -0.48
N VAL A 82 10.89 -11.54 -0.98
CA VAL A 82 11.20 -11.47 -2.40
C VAL A 82 11.78 -12.80 -2.87
N ILE A 83 11.40 -13.21 -4.07
CA ILE A 83 11.99 -14.33 -4.79
C ILE A 83 12.70 -13.77 -6.01
N MET A 84 14.00 -14.04 -6.12
CA MET A 84 14.73 -13.78 -7.35
C MET A 84 14.26 -14.80 -8.39
N LYS A 85 13.57 -14.32 -9.43
CA LYS A 85 13.00 -15.20 -10.46
C LYS A 85 14.10 -16.06 -11.10
N PRO A 86 13.99 -17.41 -11.07
CA PRO A 86 14.94 -18.27 -11.74
C PRO A 86 15.03 -17.98 -13.25
N GLN A 87 16.20 -18.18 -13.83
CA GLN A 87 16.39 -18.10 -15.28
C GLN A 87 16.04 -19.44 -15.93
N GLY A 88 15.44 -19.39 -17.12
CA GLY A 88 15.01 -20.58 -17.84
C GLY A 88 13.72 -21.20 -17.29
N ASP A 89 13.48 -22.45 -17.64
CA ASP A 89 12.30 -23.19 -17.20
C ASP A 89 12.49 -23.70 -15.76
N PHE A 90 11.45 -23.57 -14.95
CA PHE A 90 11.41 -24.07 -13.57
C PHE A 90 10.01 -24.52 -13.19
N ASP A 91 9.92 -25.49 -12.29
CA ASP A 91 8.64 -25.91 -11.72
C ASP A 91 8.19 -24.91 -10.66
N ARG A 92 7.16 -24.13 -11.03
CA ARG A 92 6.63 -23.06 -10.20
C ARG A 92 5.98 -23.61 -8.92
N ALA A 93 5.33 -24.75 -8.99
CA ALA A 93 4.66 -25.36 -7.84
C ALA A 93 5.70 -25.88 -6.82
N GLU A 94 6.74 -26.60 -7.25
CA GLU A 94 7.83 -27.04 -6.38
C GLU A 94 8.60 -25.85 -5.78
N LEU A 95 8.82 -24.77 -6.54
CA LEU A 95 9.49 -23.58 -6.08
C LEU A 95 8.71 -22.90 -4.95
N PHE A 96 7.40 -22.72 -5.12
CA PHE A 96 6.57 -22.10 -4.08
C PHE A 96 6.33 -23.00 -2.87
N GLU A 97 6.33 -24.32 -3.04
CA GLU A 97 6.35 -25.25 -1.89
C GLU A 97 7.65 -25.14 -1.08
N ALA A 98 8.82 -25.02 -1.77
CA ALA A 98 10.09 -24.74 -1.11
C ALA A 98 10.10 -23.39 -0.39
N PHE A 99 9.49 -22.37 -0.98
CA PHE A 99 9.27 -21.07 -0.33
C PHE A 99 8.37 -21.20 0.91
N GLY A 100 7.31 -22.02 0.85
CA GLY A 100 6.48 -22.33 2.02
C GLY A 100 7.29 -22.91 3.19
N ARG A 101 8.25 -23.82 2.93
CA ARG A 101 9.15 -24.33 3.97
C ARG A 101 10.02 -23.22 4.60
N ALA A 102 10.45 -22.24 3.79
CA ALA A 102 11.21 -21.10 4.32
C ALA A 102 10.36 -20.20 5.21
N ILE A 103 9.07 -20.00 4.89
CA ILE A 103 8.12 -19.28 5.76
C ILE A 103 7.90 -20.05 7.06
N ASP A 104 7.70 -21.36 6.99
CA ASP A 104 7.42 -22.23 8.14
C ASP A 104 8.55 -22.20 9.17
N ALA A 105 9.81 -22.09 8.73
CA ALA A 105 10.97 -21.92 9.59
C ALA A 105 10.94 -20.67 10.48
N LEU A 106 10.10 -19.68 10.15
CA LEU A 106 9.87 -18.49 10.99
C LEU A 106 8.78 -18.69 12.05
N SER A 107 8.15 -19.87 12.11
CA SER A 107 7.26 -20.31 13.20
C SER A 107 6.16 -19.29 13.55
N GLY A 108 5.50 -18.71 12.53
CA GLY A 108 4.41 -17.75 12.69
C GLY A 108 4.84 -16.29 12.95
N ASN A 109 6.14 -16.01 12.96
CA ASN A 109 6.61 -14.62 13.03
C ASN A 109 6.36 -13.84 11.73
N TYR A 110 6.09 -14.54 10.62
CA TYR A 110 5.82 -13.95 9.32
C TYR A 110 4.70 -14.68 8.59
N TYR A 111 3.74 -13.94 8.07
CA TYR A 111 2.69 -14.38 7.17
C TYR A 111 2.89 -13.80 5.79
N SER A 112 2.83 -14.64 4.76
CA SER A 112 2.98 -14.23 3.36
C SER A 112 1.65 -14.19 2.62
N ALA A 113 1.55 -13.30 1.63
CA ALA A 113 0.44 -13.17 0.69
C ALA A 113 0.99 -13.02 -0.74
N GLU A 114 0.11 -12.90 -1.73
CA GLU A 114 0.50 -12.50 -3.07
C GLU A 114 1.03 -11.06 -3.13
N ASP A 115 1.86 -10.79 -4.11
CA ASP A 115 2.30 -9.46 -4.56
C ASP A 115 2.76 -9.58 -6.03
N VAL A 116 3.42 -8.58 -6.56
CA VAL A 116 3.90 -8.53 -7.94
C VAL A 116 4.64 -9.80 -8.34
N GLY A 117 4.22 -10.42 -9.44
CA GLY A 117 4.83 -11.63 -10.00
C GLY A 117 4.45 -12.93 -9.30
N VAL A 118 3.57 -12.88 -8.30
CA VAL A 118 3.04 -14.04 -7.55
C VAL A 118 1.53 -14.09 -7.69
N SER A 119 1.00 -15.26 -7.98
CA SER A 119 -0.43 -15.49 -8.16
C SER A 119 -1.07 -16.16 -6.93
N PRO A 120 -2.41 -16.15 -6.80
CA PRO A 120 -3.11 -16.93 -5.76
C PRO A 120 -2.75 -18.43 -5.78
N GLU A 121 -2.52 -19.01 -6.97
CA GLU A 121 -2.11 -20.42 -7.10
C GLU A 121 -0.72 -20.68 -6.51
N ASP A 122 0.21 -19.72 -6.63
CA ASP A 122 1.53 -19.81 -6.02
C ASP A 122 1.43 -19.86 -4.49
N ILE A 123 0.56 -19.03 -3.92
CA ILE A 123 0.31 -19.02 -2.48
C ILE A 123 -0.35 -20.33 -2.02
N LEU A 124 -1.24 -20.92 -2.82
CA LEU A 124 -1.77 -22.26 -2.57
C LEU A 124 -0.67 -23.34 -2.60
N ASN A 125 0.32 -23.23 -3.49
CA ASN A 125 1.46 -24.14 -3.51
C ASN A 125 2.33 -23.96 -2.26
N ALA A 126 2.60 -22.73 -1.82
CA ALA A 126 3.29 -22.47 -0.54
C ALA A 126 2.51 -23.03 0.67
N ARG A 127 1.17 -22.96 0.63
CA ARG A 127 0.28 -23.49 1.68
C ARG A 127 0.46 -24.98 1.96
N ARG A 128 0.99 -25.73 0.99
CA ARG A 128 1.27 -27.17 1.18
C ARG A 128 2.34 -27.44 2.24
N ALA A 129 3.23 -26.48 2.45
CA ALA A 129 4.36 -26.61 3.38
C ALA A 129 4.27 -25.71 4.62
N THR A 130 3.29 -24.80 4.70
CA THR A 130 3.12 -23.90 5.85
C THR A 130 1.68 -23.47 6.02
N GLN A 131 1.27 -23.15 7.25
CA GLN A 131 -0.02 -22.50 7.50
C GLN A 131 0.06 -20.96 7.46
N TYR A 132 1.24 -20.39 7.40
CA TYR A 132 1.48 -18.95 7.55
C TYR A 132 1.42 -18.21 6.21
N VAL A 133 0.31 -18.41 5.49
CA VAL A 133 -0.04 -17.70 4.25
C VAL A 133 -1.50 -17.24 4.31
N VAL A 134 -1.79 -16.09 3.70
CA VAL A 134 -3.13 -15.46 3.69
C VAL A 134 -3.48 -14.99 2.27
N GLY A 135 -4.71 -14.50 2.07
CA GLY A 135 -5.19 -14.09 0.75
C GLY A 135 -5.49 -15.27 -0.16
N LEU A 136 -5.89 -16.41 0.42
CA LEU A 136 -6.22 -17.62 -0.32
C LEU A 136 -7.62 -17.51 -0.96
N PRO A 137 -7.85 -18.20 -2.09
CA PRO A 137 -9.19 -18.31 -2.68
C PRO A 137 -10.20 -18.86 -1.65
N GLY A 138 -11.37 -18.20 -1.54
CA GLY A 138 -12.41 -18.54 -0.56
C GLY A 138 -12.31 -17.84 0.79
N GLY A 139 -11.29 -17.00 0.99
CA GLY A 139 -11.16 -16.09 2.13
C GLY A 139 -12.03 -14.84 2.00
N THR A 140 -11.53 -13.69 2.48
CA THR A 140 -12.23 -12.40 2.46
C THR A 140 -12.51 -11.82 1.07
N GLY A 141 -11.99 -12.46 0.02
CA GLY A 141 -12.22 -12.08 -1.38
C GLY A 141 -11.40 -10.88 -1.84
N ASP A 142 -11.91 -10.20 -2.90
CA ASP A 142 -11.24 -9.04 -3.50
C ASP A 142 -11.13 -7.89 -2.48
N PRO A 143 -9.91 -7.43 -2.14
CA PRO A 143 -9.70 -6.32 -1.21
C PRO A 143 -9.98 -4.94 -1.82
N SER A 144 -10.22 -4.87 -3.13
CA SER A 144 -10.33 -3.60 -3.86
C SER A 144 -11.51 -2.73 -3.41
N PRO A 145 -12.72 -3.27 -3.13
CA PRO A 145 -13.84 -2.46 -2.62
C PRO A 145 -13.52 -1.79 -1.28
N VAL A 146 -12.88 -2.55 -0.35
CA VAL A 146 -12.51 -2.04 0.97
C VAL A 146 -11.40 -0.99 0.87
N THR A 147 -10.41 -1.23 -0.01
CA THR A 147 -9.36 -0.25 -0.31
C THR A 147 -9.95 1.04 -0.87
N ALA A 148 -10.84 0.94 -1.87
CA ALA A 148 -11.49 2.10 -2.48
C ALA A 148 -12.31 2.91 -1.46
N LYS A 149 -12.99 2.24 -0.54
CA LYS A 149 -13.71 2.90 0.55
C LYS A 149 -12.77 3.64 1.50
N GLY A 150 -11.63 3.05 1.87
CA GLY A 150 -10.59 3.72 2.65
C GLY A 150 -10.05 4.97 1.94
N VAL A 151 -9.73 4.84 0.66
CA VAL A 151 -9.27 5.96 -0.18
C VAL A 151 -10.34 7.05 -0.30
N PHE A 152 -11.60 6.68 -0.49
CA PHE A 152 -12.72 7.63 -0.50
C PHE A 152 -12.81 8.45 0.80
N LEU A 153 -12.70 7.80 1.96
CA LEU A 153 -12.65 8.49 3.25
C LEU A 153 -11.44 9.42 3.35
N GLY A 154 -10.28 8.98 2.84
CA GLY A 154 -9.07 9.81 2.78
C GLY A 154 -9.20 11.00 1.83
N VAL A 155 -9.88 10.85 0.69
CA VAL A 155 -10.22 11.98 -0.21
C VAL A 155 -11.08 13.00 0.52
N LYS A 156 -12.04 12.57 1.33
CA LYS A 156 -12.86 13.48 2.16
C LYS A 156 -12.04 14.25 3.20
N VAL A 157 -11.02 13.61 3.81
CA VAL A 157 -10.08 14.29 4.72
C VAL A 157 -9.26 15.32 3.95
N ALA A 158 -8.73 14.95 2.79
CA ALA A 158 -7.95 15.85 1.95
C ALA A 158 -8.78 17.04 1.47
N ALA A 159 -10.06 16.85 1.10
CA ALA A 159 -10.98 17.90 0.74
C ALA A 159 -11.25 18.84 1.94
N GLU A 160 -11.47 18.30 3.13
CA GLU A 160 -11.66 19.08 4.34
C GLU A 160 -10.50 20.04 4.64
N ARG A 161 -9.25 19.57 4.47
CA ARG A 161 -8.05 20.39 4.66
C ARG A 161 -7.83 21.40 3.52
N ALA A 162 -8.00 20.96 2.26
CA ALA A 162 -7.69 21.79 1.11
C ALA A 162 -8.80 22.78 0.72
N LEU A 163 -10.06 22.47 1.06
CA LEU A 163 -11.25 23.21 0.63
C LEU A 163 -12.12 23.70 1.79
N GLY A 164 -11.82 23.28 3.03
CA GLY A 164 -12.60 23.64 4.22
C GLY A 164 -13.90 22.83 4.41
N SER A 165 -14.12 21.78 3.58
CA SER A 165 -15.31 20.92 3.68
C SER A 165 -15.00 19.51 3.23
N SER A 166 -15.56 18.52 3.93
CA SER A 166 -15.54 17.10 3.50
C SER A 166 -16.71 16.73 2.59
N ASP A 167 -17.60 17.65 2.27
CA ASP A 167 -18.63 17.48 1.24
C ASP A 167 -17.97 17.53 -0.14
N LEU A 168 -18.18 16.50 -0.96
CA LEU A 168 -17.58 16.39 -2.30
C LEU A 168 -18.52 16.87 -3.42
N SER A 169 -19.71 17.37 -3.09
CA SER A 169 -20.66 17.86 -4.09
C SER A 169 -20.05 19.01 -4.90
N GLY A 170 -19.90 18.81 -6.21
CA GLY A 170 -19.28 19.76 -7.14
C GLY A 170 -17.76 19.91 -7.03
N VAL A 171 -17.09 19.14 -6.16
CA VAL A 171 -15.62 19.10 -6.08
C VAL A 171 -15.05 18.41 -7.32
N LYS A 172 -14.09 19.04 -7.96
CA LYS A 172 -13.44 18.54 -9.17
C LYS A 172 -12.31 17.56 -8.81
N ILE A 173 -12.45 16.31 -9.26
CA ILE A 173 -11.48 15.26 -8.93
C ILE A 173 -10.97 14.59 -10.21
N ALA A 174 -9.63 14.63 -10.40
CA ALA A 174 -8.94 13.97 -11.49
C ALA A 174 -8.46 12.59 -11.02
N VAL A 175 -8.96 11.50 -11.66
CA VAL A 175 -8.62 10.11 -11.29
C VAL A 175 -7.79 9.47 -12.39
N GLN A 176 -6.56 9.09 -12.10
CA GLN A 176 -5.68 8.31 -12.97
C GLN A 176 -5.80 6.82 -12.61
N GLY A 177 -5.92 5.95 -13.63
CA GLY A 177 -6.16 4.52 -13.39
C GLY A 177 -7.61 4.24 -12.98
N ALA A 178 -8.54 5.00 -13.58
CA ALA A 178 -9.96 5.00 -13.23
C ALA A 178 -10.66 3.66 -13.44
N THR A 179 -10.17 2.80 -14.35
CA THR A 179 -10.75 1.47 -14.64
C THR A 179 -10.02 0.32 -13.94
N GLY A 180 -8.97 0.63 -13.16
CA GLY A 180 -8.27 -0.35 -12.33
C GLY A 180 -9.15 -0.90 -11.21
N HIS A 181 -8.69 -2.00 -10.56
CA HIS A 181 -9.47 -2.70 -9.52
C HIS A 181 -9.95 -1.74 -8.42
N VAL A 182 -9.09 -0.89 -7.87
CA VAL A 182 -9.47 0.09 -6.83
C VAL A 182 -10.08 1.34 -7.45
N GLY A 183 -9.53 1.81 -8.59
CA GLY A 183 -9.96 3.05 -9.25
C GLY A 183 -11.43 3.06 -9.61
N ALA A 184 -11.96 1.94 -10.15
CA ALA A 184 -13.35 1.84 -10.56
C ALA A 184 -14.33 1.98 -9.38
N TYR A 185 -14.05 1.35 -8.24
CA TYR A 185 -14.86 1.50 -7.03
C TYR A 185 -14.72 2.92 -6.45
N LEU A 186 -13.53 3.51 -6.48
CA LEU A 186 -13.33 4.88 -6.02
C LEU A 186 -14.14 5.87 -6.87
N VAL A 187 -14.10 5.74 -8.20
CA VAL A 187 -14.90 6.57 -9.13
C VAL A 187 -16.37 6.48 -8.81
N GLN A 188 -16.89 5.28 -8.52
CA GLN A 188 -18.29 5.11 -8.15
C GLN A 188 -18.61 5.85 -6.83
N HIS A 189 -17.80 5.70 -5.78
CA HIS A 189 -18.01 6.41 -4.52
C HIS A 189 -17.97 7.94 -4.67
N LEU A 190 -17.04 8.45 -5.49
CA LEU A 190 -16.92 9.88 -5.77
C LEU A 190 -18.12 10.42 -6.54
N HIS A 191 -18.60 9.65 -7.53
CA HIS A 191 -19.81 9.99 -8.30
C HIS A 191 -21.04 10.03 -7.40
N GLU A 192 -21.26 9.02 -6.55
CA GLU A 192 -22.35 8.97 -5.59
C GLU A 192 -22.31 10.12 -4.58
N ALA A 193 -21.12 10.65 -4.28
CA ALA A 193 -20.93 11.83 -3.45
C ALA A 193 -21.10 13.17 -4.20
N GLY A 194 -21.44 13.15 -5.49
CA GLY A 194 -21.70 14.33 -6.29
C GLY A 194 -20.47 15.07 -6.81
N ALA A 195 -19.29 14.43 -6.84
CA ALA A 195 -18.08 15.03 -7.40
C ALA A 195 -18.14 15.16 -8.94
N GLU A 196 -17.48 16.21 -9.45
CA GLU A 196 -17.21 16.37 -10.90
C GLU A 196 -15.93 15.63 -11.27
N LEU A 197 -16.01 14.63 -12.15
CA LEU A 197 -14.94 13.68 -12.38
C LEU A 197 -14.24 13.86 -13.72
N PHE A 198 -12.89 13.80 -13.69
CA PHE A 198 -12.01 13.74 -14.85
C PHE A 198 -11.24 12.43 -14.78
N LEU A 199 -11.44 11.55 -15.78
CA LEU A 199 -10.95 10.18 -15.74
C LEU A 199 -9.89 9.93 -16.82
N ALA A 200 -8.81 9.25 -16.46
CA ALA A 200 -7.81 8.75 -17.40
C ALA A 200 -7.45 7.29 -17.10
N ASP A 201 -7.34 6.49 -18.15
CA ASP A 201 -6.90 5.10 -18.08
C ASP A 201 -6.36 4.63 -19.44
N ILE A 202 -5.55 3.56 -19.45
CA ILE A 202 -5.06 2.91 -20.66
C ILE A 202 -6.15 2.05 -21.35
N ASN A 203 -7.14 1.58 -20.60
CA ASN A 203 -8.25 0.79 -21.12
C ASN A 203 -9.37 1.70 -21.61
N GLU A 204 -9.24 2.16 -22.85
CA GLU A 204 -10.20 3.12 -23.45
C GLU A 204 -11.64 2.61 -23.47
N SER A 205 -11.88 1.31 -23.69
CA SER A 205 -13.25 0.76 -23.76
C SER A 205 -13.92 0.82 -22.39
N ALA A 206 -13.25 0.31 -21.35
CA ALA A 206 -13.77 0.34 -19.99
C ALA A 206 -13.91 1.80 -19.48
N LEU A 207 -13.00 2.69 -19.89
CA LEU A 207 -13.05 4.10 -19.53
C LEU A 207 -14.29 4.80 -20.12
N LYS A 208 -14.63 4.53 -21.38
CA LYS A 208 -15.86 5.07 -22.03
C LYS A 208 -17.13 4.60 -21.31
N ASP A 209 -17.18 3.31 -20.96
CA ASP A 209 -18.31 2.75 -20.23
C ASP A 209 -18.48 3.36 -18.83
N LEU A 210 -17.36 3.54 -18.12
CA LEU A 210 -17.35 4.13 -16.78
C LEU A 210 -17.73 5.61 -16.82
N ALA A 211 -17.17 6.37 -17.76
CA ALA A 211 -17.47 7.79 -17.94
C ALA A 211 -18.96 8.03 -18.29
N ALA A 212 -19.54 7.18 -19.16
CA ALA A 212 -20.96 7.25 -19.48
C ALA A 212 -21.87 7.01 -18.26
N LYS A 213 -21.48 6.07 -17.37
CA LYS A 213 -22.25 5.76 -16.15
C LYS A 213 -22.16 6.85 -15.08
N THR A 214 -21.03 7.57 -15.05
CA THR A 214 -20.74 8.55 -14.00
C THR A 214 -20.82 10.00 -14.48
N ASN A 215 -21.20 10.22 -15.74
CA ASN A 215 -21.20 11.54 -16.40
C ASN A 215 -19.84 12.26 -16.29
N ALA A 216 -18.74 11.50 -16.31
CA ALA A 216 -17.39 12.00 -16.13
C ALA A 216 -16.77 12.44 -17.47
N THR A 217 -15.83 13.37 -17.39
CA THR A 217 -15.03 13.83 -18.53
C THR A 217 -13.81 12.92 -18.73
N ILE A 218 -13.65 12.34 -19.92
CA ILE A 218 -12.45 11.58 -20.27
C ILE A 218 -11.33 12.54 -20.62
N VAL A 219 -10.14 12.30 -20.04
CA VAL A 219 -8.92 13.07 -20.27
C VAL A 219 -7.83 12.15 -20.83
N PRO A 220 -7.04 12.58 -21.83
CA PRO A 220 -5.86 11.85 -22.26
C PRO A 220 -4.90 11.59 -21.11
N ILE A 221 -4.26 10.40 -21.08
CA ILE A 221 -3.46 9.96 -19.94
C ILE A 221 -2.27 10.88 -19.64
N ASP A 222 -1.68 11.48 -20.68
CA ASP A 222 -0.59 12.46 -20.58
C ASP A 222 -1.04 13.86 -20.13
N LYS A 223 -2.33 14.13 -20.09
CA LYS A 223 -2.93 15.42 -19.72
C LYS A 223 -3.55 15.43 -18.32
N ILE A 224 -3.70 14.27 -17.69
CA ILE A 224 -4.40 14.16 -16.39
C ILE A 224 -3.77 15.01 -15.28
N TYR A 225 -2.45 15.16 -15.29
CA TYR A 225 -1.72 15.97 -14.30
C TYR A 225 -2.01 17.47 -14.39
N GLY A 226 -2.31 17.97 -15.61
CA GLY A 226 -2.57 19.39 -15.86
C GLY A 226 -4.06 19.77 -15.82
N VAL A 227 -4.95 18.86 -15.42
CA VAL A 227 -6.37 19.16 -15.26
C VAL A 227 -6.58 20.18 -14.14
N GLU A 228 -7.41 21.18 -14.40
CA GLU A 228 -7.84 22.15 -13.38
C GLU A 228 -8.88 21.48 -12.47
N ALA A 229 -8.38 20.70 -11.52
CA ALA A 229 -9.19 20.00 -10.53
C ALA A 229 -8.83 20.46 -9.10
N ASP A 230 -9.65 20.13 -8.12
CA ASP A 230 -9.36 20.39 -6.72
C ASP A 230 -8.45 19.29 -6.13
N ILE A 231 -8.69 18.03 -6.53
CA ILE A 231 -7.97 16.86 -6.02
C ILE A 231 -7.47 15.99 -7.18
N PHE A 232 -6.23 15.53 -7.10
CA PHE A 232 -5.70 14.47 -7.94
C PHE A 232 -5.68 13.14 -7.18
N ALA A 233 -6.31 12.11 -7.74
CA ALA A 233 -6.39 10.77 -7.18
C ALA A 233 -5.64 9.75 -8.07
N PRO A 234 -4.32 9.56 -7.88
CA PRO A 234 -3.56 8.54 -8.58
C PRO A 234 -3.94 7.15 -8.08
N CYS A 235 -4.44 6.29 -8.99
CA CYS A 235 -4.86 4.91 -8.69
C CYS A 235 -4.20 3.87 -9.61
N ALA A 236 -3.17 4.26 -10.38
CA ALA A 236 -2.47 3.38 -11.31
C ALA A 236 -1.06 3.01 -10.79
N LEU A 237 -0.02 3.52 -11.43
CA LEU A 237 1.37 3.23 -11.10
C LEU A 237 1.92 4.18 -10.03
N GLY A 238 3.02 3.76 -9.39
CA GLY A 238 3.80 4.62 -8.49
C GLY A 238 4.63 5.67 -9.23
N SER A 239 5.34 6.50 -8.44
CA SER A 239 6.26 7.54 -8.93
C SER A 239 5.60 8.59 -9.84
N VAL A 240 4.29 8.79 -9.69
CA VAL A 240 3.53 9.74 -10.52
C VAL A 240 3.74 11.19 -10.09
N ILE A 241 4.17 11.42 -8.85
CA ILE A 241 4.61 12.71 -8.35
C ILE A 241 6.15 12.73 -8.46
N ASN A 242 6.65 13.35 -9.49
CA ASN A 242 8.08 13.39 -9.85
C ASN A 242 8.43 14.76 -10.44
N PRO A 243 9.71 15.05 -10.72
CA PRO A 243 10.14 16.34 -11.27
C PRO A 243 9.46 16.75 -12.58
N ASP A 244 9.04 15.77 -13.41
CA ASP A 244 8.42 16.05 -14.72
C ASP A 244 6.93 16.38 -14.59
N THR A 245 6.25 15.87 -13.57
CA THR A 245 4.80 16.00 -13.42
C THR A 245 4.38 17.05 -12.40
N ILE A 246 5.20 17.28 -11.37
CA ILE A 246 4.85 18.14 -10.23
C ILE A 246 4.54 19.59 -10.63
N ASP A 247 5.26 20.13 -11.63
CA ASP A 247 5.07 21.49 -12.12
C ASP A 247 3.80 21.65 -12.97
N THR A 248 3.22 20.53 -13.43
CA THR A 248 1.96 20.53 -14.19
C THR A 248 0.73 20.45 -13.31
N LEU A 249 0.87 20.02 -12.04
CA LEU A 249 -0.25 19.87 -11.12
C LEU A 249 -0.95 21.20 -10.85
N LYS A 250 -2.27 21.21 -11.01
CA LYS A 250 -3.13 22.37 -10.76
C LYS A 250 -4.18 22.06 -9.67
N VAL A 251 -3.80 21.23 -8.72
CA VAL A 251 -4.70 20.74 -7.67
C VAL A 251 -4.33 21.31 -6.31
N LYS A 252 -5.24 21.22 -5.36
CA LYS A 252 -5.04 21.62 -3.95
C LYS A 252 -4.66 20.42 -3.07
N ALA A 253 -4.98 19.19 -3.53
CA ALA A 253 -4.60 17.99 -2.80
C ALA A 253 -4.30 16.80 -3.73
N VAL A 254 -3.45 15.88 -3.25
CA VAL A 254 -3.20 14.57 -3.84
C VAL A 254 -3.65 13.50 -2.85
N ALA A 255 -4.62 12.66 -3.25
CA ALA A 255 -5.20 11.61 -2.41
C ALA A 255 -5.71 10.46 -3.30
N GLY A 256 -4.96 9.37 -3.41
CA GLY A 256 -5.26 8.24 -4.28
C GLY A 256 -4.77 6.90 -3.77
N ALA A 257 -5.10 5.84 -4.50
CA ALA A 257 -4.85 4.45 -4.09
C ALA A 257 -3.47 3.91 -4.46
N ALA A 258 -2.75 4.55 -5.41
CA ALA A 258 -1.47 4.04 -5.90
C ALA A 258 -0.43 3.95 -4.76
N ASN A 259 0.36 2.88 -4.78
CA ASN A 259 1.52 2.76 -3.89
C ASN A 259 2.70 3.58 -4.43
N ASN A 260 3.57 4.05 -3.54
CA ASN A 260 4.79 4.79 -3.88
C ASN A 260 4.52 5.96 -4.83
N GLN A 261 3.51 6.78 -4.52
CA GLN A 261 3.09 7.90 -5.37
C GLN A 261 4.21 8.91 -5.60
N LEU A 262 5.02 9.18 -4.56
CA LEU A 262 6.18 10.05 -4.63
C LEU A 262 7.37 9.29 -5.24
N ALA A 263 7.97 9.82 -6.31
CA ALA A 263 9.16 9.23 -6.93
C ALA A 263 10.38 9.24 -5.99
N THR A 264 10.49 10.29 -5.19
CA THR A 264 11.47 10.42 -4.11
C THR A 264 10.81 11.02 -2.87
N ARG A 265 11.40 10.79 -1.70
CA ARG A 265 10.90 11.32 -0.43
C ARG A 265 10.74 12.85 -0.45
N ASP A 266 11.62 13.55 -1.18
CA ASP A 266 11.64 15.02 -1.25
C ASP A 266 10.45 15.60 -2.03
N MET A 267 9.76 14.79 -2.84
CA MET A 267 8.58 15.24 -3.56
C MET A 267 7.44 15.67 -2.60
N GLY A 268 7.41 15.13 -1.38
CA GLY A 268 6.47 15.61 -0.35
C GLY A 268 6.74 17.07 0.05
N ALA A 269 8.00 17.45 0.20
CA ALA A 269 8.38 18.85 0.48
C ALA A 269 8.07 19.76 -0.73
N GLU A 270 8.23 19.26 -1.94
CA GLU A 270 7.88 20.00 -3.14
C GLU A 270 6.37 20.24 -3.29
N LEU A 271 5.51 19.26 -2.91
CA LEU A 271 4.07 19.46 -2.82
C LEU A 271 3.70 20.50 -1.76
N GLN A 272 4.29 20.40 -0.57
CA GLN A 272 4.05 21.36 0.53
C GLN A 272 4.42 22.79 0.14
N LYS A 273 5.57 23.02 -0.51
CA LYS A 273 5.99 24.34 -1.00
C LYS A 273 4.97 24.95 -1.99
N ARG A 274 4.24 24.11 -2.72
CA ARG A 274 3.18 24.53 -3.66
C ARG A 274 1.82 24.69 -3.00
N GLY A 275 1.73 24.47 -1.69
CA GLY A 275 0.46 24.49 -0.94
C GLY A 275 -0.46 23.32 -1.32
N ILE A 276 0.08 22.21 -1.81
CA ILE A 276 -0.67 21.01 -2.18
C ILE A 276 -0.64 20.04 -1.01
N TYR A 277 -1.80 19.72 -0.43
CA TYR A 277 -1.94 18.70 0.60
C TYR A 277 -1.67 17.31 0.01
N TYR A 278 -0.94 16.48 0.76
CA TYR A 278 -0.65 15.11 0.37
C TYR A 278 -1.18 14.12 1.40
N ALA A 279 -2.04 13.21 0.99
CA ALA A 279 -2.44 12.06 1.79
C ALA A 279 -1.42 10.93 1.57
N PRO A 280 -0.56 10.60 2.56
CA PRO A 280 0.46 9.57 2.38
C PRO A 280 -0.14 8.24 1.95
N ASP A 281 0.42 7.68 0.87
CA ASP A 281 -0.14 6.56 0.14
C ASP A 281 -0.34 5.30 0.98
N TYR A 282 0.65 4.92 1.79
CA TYR A 282 0.56 3.73 2.62
C TYR A 282 -0.44 3.87 3.79
N VAL A 283 -0.83 5.11 4.13
CA VAL A 283 -1.91 5.37 5.09
C VAL A 283 -3.25 5.26 4.38
N ILE A 284 -3.47 6.07 3.33
CA ILE A 284 -4.79 6.16 2.67
C ILE A 284 -5.24 4.84 2.02
N ASN A 285 -4.30 4.03 1.51
CA ASN A 285 -4.61 2.78 0.80
C ASN A 285 -4.57 1.51 1.67
N ALA A 286 -4.55 1.63 2.99
CA ALA A 286 -4.45 0.48 3.89
C ALA A 286 -5.72 -0.40 3.97
N GLY A 287 -6.80 -0.07 3.26
CA GLY A 287 -8.03 -0.85 3.25
C GLY A 287 -7.85 -2.32 2.86
N GLY A 288 -6.90 -2.60 1.95
CA GLY A 288 -6.63 -3.98 1.53
C GLY A 288 -6.09 -4.87 2.66
N ILE A 289 -5.15 -4.37 3.45
CA ILE A 289 -4.62 -5.13 4.59
C ILE A 289 -5.66 -5.23 5.72
N ILE A 290 -6.52 -4.22 5.89
CA ILE A 290 -7.65 -4.31 6.82
C ILE A 290 -8.62 -5.42 6.42
N ASN A 291 -8.90 -5.58 5.10
CA ASN A 291 -9.76 -6.64 4.59
C ASN A 291 -9.20 -8.05 4.88
N ILE A 292 -7.91 -8.25 4.67
CA ILE A 292 -7.23 -9.55 4.85
C ILE A 292 -7.26 -10.03 6.31
N MET A 293 -7.53 -9.15 7.28
CA MET A 293 -7.64 -9.55 8.69
C MET A 293 -8.69 -10.64 8.93
N GLY A 294 -9.78 -10.65 8.16
CA GLY A 294 -10.80 -11.69 8.23
C GLY A 294 -10.29 -13.11 7.87
N ASP A 295 -9.22 -13.20 7.07
CA ASP A 295 -8.57 -14.48 6.76
C ASP A 295 -7.74 -15.02 7.94
N LEU A 296 -7.29 -14.13 8.83
CA LEU A 296 -6.52 -14.50 10.02
C LEU A 296 -7.41 -14.94 11.18
N ASP A 297 -8.55 -14.27 11.38
CA ASP A 297 -9.46 -14.57 12.47
C ASP A 297 -10.89 -14.09 12.12
N PRO A 298 -11.91 -14.96 12.17
CA PRO A 298 -13.30 -14.62 11.89
C PRO A 298 -13.90 -13.50 12.76
N LYS A 299 -13.28 -13.15 13.89
CA LYS A 299 -13.71 -11.98 14.71
C LYS A 299 -13.56 -10.66 13.99
N TYR A 300 -12.73 -10.59 12.95
CA TYR A 300 -12.52 -9.40 12.12
C TYR A 300 -13.57 -9.32 10.99
N ASP A 301 -14.82 -9.20 11.39
CA ASP A 301 -15.98 -9.14 10.51
C ASP A 301 -16.13 -7.77 9.80
N ALA A 302 -17.17 -7.63 8.99
CA ALA A 302 -17.45 -6.40 8.24
C ALA A 302 -17.64 -5.17 9.15
N LYS A 303 -18.18 -5.33 10.37
CA LYS A 303 -18.34 -4.23 11.32
C LYS A 303 -16.99 -3.79 11.87
N TRP A 304 -16.10 -4.74 12.14
CA TRP A 304 -14.74 -4.46 12.57
C TRP A 304 -13.97 -3.72 11.44
N VAL A 305 -14.09 -4.21 10.18
CA VAL A 305 -13.48 -3.58 9.00
C VAL A 305 -13.95 -2.13 8.87
N GLU A 306 -15.25 -1.88 8.98
CA GLU A 306 -15.80 -0.51 8.94
C GLU A 306 -15.21 0.37 10.05
N GLY A 307 -15.13 -0.14 11.27
CA GLY A 307 -14.52 0.58 12.39
C GLY A 307 -13.06 0.95 12.11
N LYS A 308 -12.28 0.04 11.51
CA LYS A 308 -10.88 0.30 11.14
C LYS A 308 -10.75 1.33 10.01
N LEU A 309 -11.64 1.34 9.03
CA LEU A 309 -11.66 2.38 8.00
C LEU A 309 -11.95 3.77 8.58
N GLN A 310 -12.84 3.87 9.57
CA GLN A 310 -13.08 5.14 10.28
C GLN A 310 -11.86 5.55 11.12
N GLY A 311 -11.16 4.61 11.76
CA GLY A 311 -9.89 4.84 12.44
C GLY A 311 -8.80 5.34 11.49
N LEU A 312 -8.73 4.77 10.28
CA LEU A 312 -7.79 5.21 9.24
C LEU A 312 -8.04 6.66 8.81
N ARG A 313 -9.31 7.06 8.68
CA ARG A 313 -9.70 8.46 8.44
C ARG A 313 -9.16 9.39 9.54
N GLN A 314 -9.29 8.98 10.81
CA GLN A 314 -8.79 9.75 11.96
C GLN A 314 -7.25 9.85 11.93
N THR A 315 -6.55 8.73 11.68
CA THR A 315 -5.09 8.71 11.55
C THR A 315 -4.59 9.63 10.43
N LEU A 316 -5.29 9.65 9.28
CA LEU A 316 -4.93 10.54 8.18
C LEU A 316 -5.15 12.01 8.56
N GLY A 317 -6.23 12.33 9.29
CA GLY A 317 -6.47 13.65 9.86
C GLY A 317 -5.32 14.08 10.79
N GLU A 318 -4.93 13.22 11.73
CA GLU A 318 -3.79 13.46 12.64
C GLU A 318 -2.49 13.75 11.88
N VAL A 319 -2.20 12.97 10.83
CA VAL A 319 -1.00 13.20 9.99
C VAL A 319 -1.04 14.59 9.34
N MET A 320 -2.19 14.99 8.78
CA MET A 320 -2.32 16.27 8.09
C MET A 320 -2.28 17.45 9.07
N ASP A 321 -2.96 17.35 10.21
CA ASP A 321 -2.96 18.39 11.25
C ASP A 321 -1.54 18.61 11.78
N ARG A 322 -0.85 17.52 12.13
CA ARG A 322 0.51 17.59 12.63
C ARG A 322 1.51 18.08 11.56
N ALA A 323 1.30 17.75 10.30
CA ALA A 323 2.10 18.26 9.18
C ALA A 323 1.97 19.78 9.04
N GLU A 324 0.78 20.33 9.21
CA GLU A 324 0.51 21.75 9.19
C GLU A 324 1.13 22.45 10.41
N ASP A 325 0.89 21.93 11.61
CA ASP A 325 1.39 22.48 12.88
C ASP A 325 2.93 22.50 12.94
N GLU A 326 3.58 21.44 12.50
CA GLU A 326 5.05 21.31 12.49
C GLU A 326 5.72 21.99 11.27
N GLY A 327 4.95 22.41 10.26
CA GLY A 327 5.49 22.87 8.97
C GLY A 327 6.32 21.80 8.25
N THR A 328 6.00 20.52 8.49
CA THR A 328 6.74 19.35 7.99
C THR A 328 5.92 18.61 6.94
N PRO A 329 6.52 18.09 5.84
CA PRO A 329 5.78 17.35 4.82
C PRO A 329 5.02 16.14 5.39
N ALA A 330 3.78 15.91 4.94
CA ALA A 330 2.90 14.88 5.48
C ALA A 330 3.48 13.45 5.41
N ASN A 331 4.26 13.11 4.37
CA ASN A 331 4.96 11.83 4.28
C ASN A 331 6.02 11.65 5.36
N ILE A 332 6.70 12.73 5.76
CA ILE A 332 7.69 12.71 6.84
C ILE A 332 7.01 12.58 8.19
N VAL A 333 5.91 13.30 8.40
CA VAL A 333 5.11 13.21 9.64
C VAL A 333 4.50 11.82 9.79
N ALA A 334 3.97 11.23 8.70
CA ALA A 334 3.44 9.87 8.74
C ALA A 334 4.51 8.84 9.15
N ASP A 335 5.72 8.94 8.61
CA ASP A 335 6.85 8.09 9.02
C ASP A 335 7.20 8.28 10.50
N LYS A 336 7.18 9.52 11.00
CA LYS A 336 7.47 9.85 12.41
C LYS A 336 6.42 9.22 13.33
N ILE A 337 5.13 9.41 13.04
CA ILE A 337 4.03 8.81 13.81
C ILE A 337 4.11 7.28 13.79
N ALA A 338 4.40 6.68 12.63
CA ALA A 338 4.56 5.23 12.52
C ALA A 338 5.69 4.70 13.42
N ARG A 339 6.86 5.37 13.45
CA ARG A 339 7.98 5.01 14.33
C ARG A 339 7.62 5.16 15.80
N GLU A 340 7.00 6.26 16.19
CA GLU A 340 6.52 6.51 17.55
C GLU A 340 5.58 5.38 18.01
N ARG A 341 4.57 5.04 17.20
CA ARG A 341 3.61 3.97 17.50
C ARG A 341 4.25 2.57 17.57
N ILE A 342 5.27 2.29 16.73
CA ILE A 342 6.02 1.02 16.78
C ILE A 342 6.82 0.94 18.08
N GLU A 343 7.48 2.02 18.49
CA GLU A 343 8.25 2.05 19.74
C GLU A 343 7.34 1.89 20.95
N ASP A 344 6.20 2.57 20.99
CA ASP A 344 5.20 2.37 22.04
C ASP A 344 4.70 0.92 22.10
N ALA A 345 4.56 0.25 20.96
CA ALA A 345 4.19 -1.16 20.91
C ALA A 345 5.30 -2.07 21.43
N ARG A 346 6.58 -1.75 21.16
CA ARG A 346 7.75 -2.46 21.74
C ARG A 346 7.76 -2.37 23.26
N VAL A 347 7.55 -1.17 23.80
CA VAL A 347 7.48 -0.95 25.25
C VAL A 347 6.36 -1.77 25.88
N ARG A 348 5.13 -1.66 25.34
CA ARG A 348 3.97 -2.47 25.83
C ARG A 348 4.23 -3.97 25.78
N LYS A 349 4.87 -4.46 24.73
CA LYS A 349 5.21 -5.88 24.56
C LYS A 349 6.23 -6.34 25.60
N ALA A 350 7.24 -5.51 25.90
CA ALA A 350 8.26 -5.80 26.90
C ALA A 350 7.68 -5.81 28.33
N GLU A 351 6.71 -4.93 28.62
CA GLU A 351 6.04 -4.89 29.94
C GLU A 351 5.08 -6.07 30.14
N ALA A 352 4.60 -6.71 29.06
CA ALA A 352 3.69 -7.86 29.11
C ALA A 352 4.40 -9.22 29.11
N ALA A 353 5.71 -9.28 28.90
CA ALA A 353 6.55 -10.51 28.83
C ALA A 353 7.17 -10.86 30.16
#